data_eed07b3c1ea2457204c72351c4062346
#
_entry.id   eed07b3c1ea2457204c72351c4062346
#
_cell.length_a   1.000
_cell.length_b   1.000
_cell.length_c   1.000
_cell.angle_alpha   90.00
_cell.angle_beta   90.00
_cell.angle_gamma   90.00
#
_symmetry.space_group_name_H-M   'P 1'
#
loop_
_entity.id
_entity.type
_entity.pdbx_description
1 polymer ?
#
loop_
_entity_poly.entity_id
_entity_poly.type
_entity_poly.pdbx_seq_one_letter_code
_entity_poly.pdbx_strand_id
1 'polypeptide(L)'
;MPEALSEDQDKSRQAVFDWFNSRDKSQFFKLFGYAGTGKTTLAKVIAEDIGDGVLFAAYTGKAAQVLRRKTGRVATTIHSLVYQYQGKDKKGNPIFDTKMNIGEGSALASARLLIVDECSMINQDVMDDLIEWGCPILAIGDPAQLPPVKGLQFFNGSPDTRLDNIHRQEEGNPIIELATKVRREEKYNGIANKDSRLTYIKTDPTDDTFIAADQILCGKNETRHAINHKVRKILGYEGLFPEIGERVVCLKNNRSKDIFNGETFEVIGIDNGYMTVMSDWGHVAQVNPDPRPFTTGVVEYTPAYDLFDFGHCLTVNKAQGSEWDNVVLIDDRLMANRKTFRRQWLYTAVTRAAKNLTIIKGA
;
A
#
# COMPACT_ATOMS: atom_id res chain seq x y z
N MET A 1 18.40 20.89 5.81
CA MET A 1 17.53 21.98 5.32
C MET A 1 16.30 21.31 4.73
N PRO A 2 15.07 21.82 4.92
CA PRO A 2 13.93 21.26 4.20
C PRO A 2 14.20 21.37 2.70
N GLU A 3 13.94 20.29 1.95
CA GLU A 3 14.02 20.32 0.49
C GLU A 3 13.08 21.43 -0.03
N ALA A 4 13.57 22.28 -0.91
CA ALA A 4 12.77 23.33 -1.51
C ALA A 4 11.63 22.67 -2.33
N LEU A 5 10.40 23.14 -2.13
CA LEU A 5 9.26 22.69 -2.92
C LEU A 5 9.45 23.08 -4.38
N SER A 6 8.99 22.24 -5.30
CA SER A 6 8.89 22.62 -6.70
C SER A 6 7.73 23.61 -6.94
N GLU A 7 7.70 24.25 -8.09
CA GLU A 7 6.68 25.24 -8.42
C GLU A 7 5.25 24.68 -8.38
N ASP A 8 5.03 23.46 -8.85
CA ASP A 8 3.72 22.78 -8.80
C ASP A 8 3.35 22.33 -7.38
N GLN A 9 4.33 21.94 -6.56
CA GLN A 9 4.13 21.66 -5.15
C GLN A 9 3.76 22.92 -4.37
N ASP A 10 4.43 24.05 -4.62
CA ASP A 10 4.13 25.30 -3.94
C ASP A 10 2.77 25.88 -4.35
N LYS A 11 2.41 25.81 -5.64
CA LYS A 11 1.05 26.12 -6.11
C LYS A 11 -0.03 25.26 -5.44
N SER A 12 0.24 23.97 -5.34
CA SER A 12 -0.70 23.04 -4.69
C SER A 12 -0.80 23.29 -3.19
N ARG A 13 0.31 23.62 -2.52
CA ARG A 13 0.34 24.03 -1.13
C ARG A 13 -0.55 25.27 -0.92
N GLN A 14 -0.38 26.30 -1.75
CA GLN A 14 -1.19 27.52 -1.65
C GLN A 14 -2.69 27.21 -1.86
N ALA A 15 -3.04 26.41 -2.85
CA ALA A 15 -4.45 26.02 -3.09
C ALA A 15 -5.08 25.28 -1.90
N VAL A 16 -4.32 24.41 -1.21
CA VAL A 16 -4.78 23.75 0.02
C VAL A 16 -4.99 24.78 1.14
N PHE A 17 -4.09 25.76 1.30
CA PHE A 17 -4.26 26.80 2.31
C PHE A 17 -5.46 27.70 2.04
N ASP A 18 -5.68 28.11 0.80
CA ASP A 18 -6.83 28.91 0.40
C ASP A 18 -8.13 28.18 0.69
N TRP A 19 -8.22 26.89 0.34
CA TRP A 19 -9.33 26.04 0.71
C TRP A 19 -9.48 25.92 2.23
N PHE A 20 -8.41 25.59 2.95
CA PHE A 20 -8.47 25.34 4.40
C PHE A 20 -8.93 26.59 5.17
N ASN A 21 -8.59 27.79 4.73
CA ASN A 21 -8.97 29.05 5.37
C ASN A 21 -10.30 29.62 4.85
N SER A 22 -10.89 29.05 3.79
CA SER A 22 -12.20 29.52 3.28
C SER A 22 -13.31 29.22 4.28
N ARG A 23 -14.25 30.17 4.43
CA ARG A 23 -15.46 30.00 5.27
C ARG A 23 -16.46 29.01 4.67
N ASP A 24 -16.57 29.00 3.34
CA ASP A 24 -17.52 28.18 2.58
C ASP A 24 -16.82 26.95 1.93
N LYS A 25 -15.80 26.41 2.60
CA LYS A 25 -15.06 25.28 2.07
C LYS A 25 -15.90 24.01 2.02
N SER A 26 -15.73 23.23 0.94
CA SER A 26 -16.12 21.84 0.95
C SER A 26 -15.41 21.08 2.05
N GLN A 27 -16.03 20.05 2.61
CA GLN A 27 -15.42 19.28 3.70
C GLN A 27 -14.15 18.53 3.25
N PHE A 28 -13.97 18.27 1.96
CA PHE A 28 -12.76 17.62 1.45
C PHE A 28 -12.16 18.37 0.27
N PHE A 29 -10.84 18.26 0.16
CA PHE A 29 -10.02 18.77 -0.93
C PHE A 29 -9.16 17.64 -1.51
N LYS A 30 -9.15 17.49 -2.83
CA LYS A 30 -8.46 16.40 -3.54
C LYS A 30 -7.13 16.90 -4.11
N LEU A 31 -6.03 16.43 -3.53
CA LEU A 31 -4.68 16.63 -4.05
C LEU A 31 -4.22 15.32 -4.71
N PHE A 32 -4.22 15.27 -6.02
CA PHE A 32 -3.78 14.10 -6.76
C PHE A 32 -2.41 14.30 -7.36
N GLY A 33 -1.68 13.22 -7.51
CA GLY A 33 -0.38 13.22 -8.19
C GLY A 33 0.06 11.80 -8.46
N TYR A 34 0.87 11.64 -9.48
CA TYR A 34 1.39 10.33 -9.86
C TYR A 34 2.46 9.83 -8.88
N ALA A 35 2.87 8.56 -9.03
CA ALA A 35 3.97 8.02 -8.23
C ALA A 35 5.24 8.88 -8.43
N GLY A 36 5.94 9.21 -7.32
CA GLY A 36 7.16 9.99 -7.36
C GLY A 36 7.01 11.51 -7.47
N THR A 37 5.80 12.08 -7.39
CA THR A 37 5.58 13.54 -7.43
C THR A 37 5.73 14.25 -6.08
N GLY A 38 6.13 13.54 -5.02
CA GLY A 38 6.37 14.13 -3.70
C GLY A 38 5.11 14.44 -2.88
N LYS A 39 3.97 13.78 -3.16
CA LYS A 39 2.70 13.97 -2.43
C LYS A 39 2.85 13.93 -0.91
N THR A 40 3.50 12.90 -0.39
CA THR A 40 3.69 12.70 1.06
C THR A 40 4.62 13.75 1.67
N THR A 41 5.63 14.20 0.92
CA THR A 41 6.51 15.30 1.32
C THR A 41 5.72 16.61 1.42
N LEU A 42 4.90 16.91 0.42
CA LEU A 42 4.01 18.08 0.45
C LEU A 42 3.00 18.01 1.60
N ALA A 43 2.42 16.83 1.85
CA ALA A 43 1.51 16.63 2.98
C ALA A 43 2.17 16.94 4.33
N LYS A 44 3.44 16.56 4.49
CA LYS A 44 4.23 16.89 5.69
C LYS A 44 4.40 18.39 5.85
N VAL A 45 4.79 19.10 4.79
CA VAL A 45 4.95 20.56 4.80
C VAL A 45 3.64 21.26 5.14
N ILE A 46 2.52 20.87 4.51
CA ILE A 46 1.18 21.39 4.81
C ILE A 46 0.82 21.20 6.28
N ALA A 47 1.11 20.01 6.84
CA ALA A 47 0.83 19.72 8.23
C ALA A 47 1.72 20.52 9.20
N GLU A 48 2.96 20.81 8.83
CA GLU A 48 3.86 21.68 9.61
C GLU A 48 3.37 23.12 9.62
N ASP A 49 2.91 23.62 8.49
CA ASP A 49 2.38 24.97 8.35
C ASP A 49 1.05 25.19 9.09
N ILE A 50 0.15 24.21 9.08
CA ILE A 50 -1.13 24.29 9.83
C ILE A 50 -0.91 24.12 11.34
N GLY A 51 0.12 23.35 11.72
CA GLY A 51 0.52 23.16 13.11
C GLY A 51 -0.28 22.03 13.82
N ASP A 52 -0.70 22.31 15.06
CA ASP A 52 -1.39 21.34 15.90
C ASP A 52 -2.81 21.01 15.39
N GLY A 53 -3.29 19.82 15.77
CA GLY A 53 -4.63 19.34 15.39
C GLY A 53 -4.70 18.74 13.99
N VAL A 54 -3.55 18.52 13.29
CA VAL A 54 -3.51 17.78 12.03
C VAL A 54 -3.31 16.30 12.30
N LEU A 55 -4.24 15.47 11.80
CA LEU A 55 -4.16 14.02 11.85
C LEU A 55 -3.74 13.45 10.51
N PHE A 56 -2.99 12.36 10.54
CA PHE A 56 -2.67 11.57 9.37
C PHE A 56 -3.36 10.20 9.42
N ALA A 57 -3.95 9.80 8.30
CA ALA A 57 -4.55 8.48 8.16
C ALA A 57 -4.26 7.86 6.80
N ALA A 58 -4.32 6.52 6.75
CA ALA A 58 -4.30 5.76 5.51
C ALA A 58 -5.32 4.62 5.56
N TYR A 59 -5.64 4.03 4.41
CA TYR A 59 -6.61 2.94 4.36
C TYR A 59 -6.11 1.66 5.03
N THR A 60 -4.82 1.32 4.87
CA THR A 60 -4.21 0.11 5.47
C THR A 60 -3.25 0.45 6.60
N GLY A 61 -3.04 -0.51 7.52
CA GLY A 61 -2.07 -0.35 8.61
C GLY A 61 -0.65 -0.13 8.10
N LYS A 62 -0.24 -0.88 7.07
CA LYS A 62 1.07 -0.71 6.44
C LYS A 62 1.24 0.69 5.83
N ALA A 63 0.24 1.19 5.09
CA ALA A 63 0.31 2.54 4.53
C ALA A 63 0.38 3.62 5.63
N ALA A 64 -0.38 3.45 6.72
CA ALA A 64 -0.31 4.36 7.88
C ALA A 64 1.08 4.35 8.52
N GLN A 65 1.72 3.20 8.60
CA GLN A 65 3.07 3.05 9.14
C GLN A 65 4.13 3.71 8.22
N VAL A 66 4.04 3.49 6.91
CA VAL A 66 4.91 4.18 5.92
C VAL A 66 4.72 5.70 6.02
N LEU A 67 3.48 6.16 6.14
CA LEU A 67 3.14 7.56 6.31
C LEU A 67 3.75 8.15 7.59
N ARG A 68 3.63 7.45 8.73
CA ARG A 68 4.27 7.84 10.01
C ARG A 68 5.78 8.01 9.87
N ARG A 69 6.45 7.08 9.19
CA ARG A 69 7.90 7.15 8.97
C ARG A 69 8.31 8.32 8.08
N LYS A 70 7.61 8.54 6.97
CA LYS A 70 7.94 9.61 6.02
C LYS A 70 7.66 11.00 6.59
N THR A 71 6.61 11.13 7.39
CA THR A 71 6.21 12.44 7.96
C THR A 71 6.83 12.73 9.33
N GLY A 72 7.27 11.69 10.06
CA GLY A 72 7.68 11.82 11.46
C GLY A 72 6.50 12.09 12.42
N ARG A 73 5.26 12.02 11.95
CA ARG A 73 4.03 12.29 12.72
C ARG A 73 3.25 11.01 12.96
N VAL A 74 2.41 11.00 13.99
CA VAL A 74 1.50 9.88 14.27
C VAL A 74 0.53 9.72 13.10
N ALA A 75 0.50 8.53 12.52
CA ALA A 75 -0.46 8.16 11.49
C ALA A 75 -1.17 6.85 11.89
N THR A 76 -2.45 6.74 11.55
CA THR A 76 -3.29 5.60 11.91
C THR A 76 -4.14 5.14 10.73
N THR A 77 -4.92 4.08 10.87
CA THR A 77 -5.86 3.69 9.82
C THR A 77 -7.18 4.46 9.96
N ILE A 78 -7.84 4.76 8.84
CA ILE A 78 -9.18 5.36 8.84
C ILE A 78 -10.14 4.53 9.70
N HIS A 79 -10.11 3.20 9.56
CA HIS A 79 -10.94 2.31 10.38
C HIS A 79 -10.72 2.49 11.89
N SER A 80 -9.50 2.83 12.32
CA SER A 80 -9.23 3.08 13.74
C SER A 80 -9.82 4.37 14.27
N LEU A 81 -9.92 5.37 13.39
CA LEU A 81 -10.51 6.66 13.74
C LEU A 81 -12.03 6.55 13.81
N VAL A 82 -12.64 5.82 12.89
CA VAL A 82 -14.09 5.80 12.67
C VAL A 82 -14.78 4.68 13.44
N TYR A 83 -14.21 3.46 13.48
CA TYR A 83 -14.91 2.28 13.98
C TYR A 83 -14.39 1.76 15.30
N GLN A 84 -15.31 1.15 16.06
CA GLN A 84 -15.06 0.40 17.29
C GLN A 84 -15.54 -1.05 17.14
N TYR A 85 -14.74 -1.99 17.63
CA TYR A 85 -15.11 -3.40 17.68
C TYR A 85 -16.21 -3.64 18.72
N GLN A 86 -17.31 -4.28 18.33
CA GLN A 86 -18.49 -4.57 19.15
C GLN A 86 -18.64 -6.05 19.51
N GLY A 87 -17.71 -6.91 19.08
CA GLY A 87 -17.80 -8.34 19.32
C GLY A 87 -17.92 -9.14 18.03
N LYS A 88 -18.59 -10.30 18.10
CA LYS A 88 -18.75 -11.20 16.94
C LYS A 88 -20.22 -11.53 16.71
N ASP A 89 -20.58 -11.72 15.45
CA ASP A 89 -21.89 -12.25 15.06
C ASP A 89 -22.01 -13.74 15.41
N LYS A 90 -23.20 -14.30 15.18
CA LYS A 90 -23.49 -15.74 15.42
C LYS A 90 -22.64 -16.69 14.56
N LYS A 91 -22.01 -16.17 13.49
CA LYS A 91 -21.09 -16.94 12.60
C LYS A 91 -19.62 -16.72 12.97
N GLY A 92 -19.34 -15.95 14.02
CA GLY A 92 -17.98 -15.66 14.47
C GLY A 92 -17.28 -14.50 13.74
N ASN A 93 -17.99 -13.78 12.84
CA ASN A 93 -17.40 -12.63 12.16
C ASN A 93 -17.34 -11.42 13.09
N PRO A 94 -16.29 -10.58 13.01
CA PRO A 94 -16.20 -9.38 13.83
C PRO A 94 -17.28 -8.37 13.41
N ILE A 95 -17.97 -7.83 14.41
CA ILE A 95 -18.92 -6.72 14.27
C ILE A 95 -18.17 -5.43 14.62
N PHE A 96 -18.31 -4.42 13.76
CA PHE A 96 -17.84 -3.08 14.00
C PHE A 96 -19.01 -2.12 13.90
N ASP A 97 -19.00 -1.08 14.73
CA ASP A 97 -19.92 0.04 14.60
C ASP A 97 -19.13 1.35 14.58
N THR A 98 -19.72 2.43 14.06
CA THR A 98 -19.04 3.72 14.10
C THR A 98 -18.96 4.20 15.55
N LYS A 99 -17.84 4.82 15.89
CA LYS A 99 -17.65 5.41 17.24
C LYS A 99 -18.69 6.47 17.53
N MET A 100 -19.18 7.16 16.50
CA MET A 100 -20.22 8.15 16.61
C MET A 100 -21.55 7.53 17.06
N ASN A 101 -21.96 6.41 16.43
CA ASN A 101 -23.21 5.73 16.78
C ASN A 101 -23.22 5.20 18.21
N ILE A 102 -22.08 4.77 18.72
CA ILE A 102 -21.96 4.22 20.09
C ILE A 102 -21.56 5.27 21.13
N GLY A 103 -21.45 6.53 20.74
CA GLY A 103 -21.05 7.62 21.65
C GLY A 103 -19.58 7.58 22.09
N GLU A 104 -18.73 6.86 21.42
CA GLU A 104 -17.30 6.78 21.70
C GLU A 104 -16.54 7.96 21.09
N GLY A 105 -15.55 8.47 21.79
CA GLY A 105 -14.70 9.56 21.32
C GLY A 105 -13.77 9.16 20.18
N SER A 106 -13.57 10.08 19.24
CA SER A 106 -12.53 9.96 18.23
C SER A 106 -11.68 11.22 18.20
N ALA A 107 -10.38 11.06 17.85
CA ALA A 107 -9.51 12.20 17.59
C ALA A 107 -10.04 13.12 16.47
N LEU A 108 -10.92 12.61 15.61
CA LEU A 108 -11.59 13.39 14.56
C LEU A 108 -12.45 14.54 15.11
N ALA A 109 -13.06 14.36 16.28
CA ALA A 109 -13.93 15.37 16.90
C ALA A 109 -13.21 16.70 17.22
N SER A 110 -11.90 16.64 17.45
CA SER A 110 -11.05 17.80 17.75
C SER A 110 -10.04 18.13 16.67
N ALA A 111 -10.02 17.36 15.58
CA ALA A 111 -9.06 17.57 14.52
C ALA A 111 -9.38 18.82 13.70
N ARG A 112 -8.36 19.62 13.42
CA ARG A 112 -8.45 20.78 12.50
C ARG A 112 -8.40 20.37 11.04
N LEU A 113 -7.66 19.31 10.74
CA LEU A 113 -7.49 18.73 9.42
C LEU A 113 -7.17 17.24 9.54
N LEU A 114 -7.81 16.42 8.74
CA LEU A 114 -7.42 15.04 8.49
C LEU A 114 -6.74 14.94 7.12
N ILE A 115 -5.49 14.51 7.07
CA ILE A 115 -4.78 14.17 5.84
C ILE A 115 -4.88 12.67 5.61
N VAL A 116 -5.51 12.28 4.52
CA VAL A 116 -5.70 10.88 4.13
C VAL A 116 -4.83 10.56 2.93
N ASP A 117 -3.85 9.67 3.11
CA ASP A 117 -3.01 9.17 2.01
C ASP A 117 -3.59 7.88 1.41
N GLU A 118 -3.21 7.57 0.17
CA GLU A 118 -3.72 6.44 -0.62
C GLU A 118 -5.26 6.44 -0.72
N CYS A 119 -5.87 7.62 -0.92
CA CYS A 119 -7.33 7.78 -0.94
C CYS A 119 -8.03 7.01 -2.08
N SER A 120 -7.30 6.53 -3.10
CA SER A 120 -7.82 5.68 -4.17
C SER A 120 -8.44 4.37 -3.67
N MET A 121 -8.06 3.92 -2.47
CA MET A 121 -8.57 2.70 -1.83
C MET A 121 -9.85 2.91 -1.02
N ILE A 122 -10.33 4.15 -0.85
CA ILE A 122 -11.50 4.46 -0.01
C ILE A 122 -12.77 4.27 -0.83
N ASN A 123 -13.67 3.43 -0.32
CA ASN A 123 -15.00 3.24 -0.88
C ASN A 123 -16.01 4.24 -0.28
N GLN A 124 -17.21 4.28 -0.88
CA GLN A 124 -18.28 5.19 -0.48
C GLN A 124 -18.64 5.04 1.00
N ASP A 125 -18.89 3.82 1.48
CA ASP A 125 -19.38 3.56 2.85
C ASP A 125 -18.40 4.12 3.91
N VAL A 126 -17.10 3.86 3.74
CA VAL A 126 -16.07 4.37 4.67
C VAL A 126 -15.98 5.89 4.63
N MET A 127 -16.20 6.48 3.45
CA MET A 127 -16.15 7.92 3.31
C MET A 127 -17.37 8.60 3.93
N ASP A 128 -18.56 8.02 3.78
CA ASP A 128 -19.80 8.54 4.39
C ASP A 128 -19.66 8.57 5.91
N ASP A 129 -19.21 7.49 6.54
CA ASP A 129 -18.94 7.43 7.97
C ASP A 129 -17.84 8.42 8.43
N LEU A 130 -16.88 8.74 7.56
CA LEU A 130 -15.82 9.70 7.85
C LEU A 130 -16.29 11.15 7.77
N ILE A 131 -17.18 11.45 6.80
CA ILE A 131 -17.77 12.79 6.59
C ILE A 131 -18.63 13.21 7.78
N GLU A 132 -19.33 12.30 8.44
CA GLU A 132 -20.18 12.58 9.59
C GLU A 132 -19.44 13.28 10.74
N TRP A 133 -18.12 13.10 10.85
CA TRP A 133 -17.32 13.78 11.88
C TRP A 133 -17.12 15.28 11.63
N GLY A 134 -17.49 15.82 10.47
CA GLY A 134 -17.38 17.23 10.14
C GLY A 134 -15.94 17.77 10.03
N CYS A 135 -14.93 16.94 10.23
CA CYS A 135 -13.52 17.34 10.12
C CYS A 135 -13.16 17.62 8.65
N PRO A 136 -12.46 18.72 8.34
CA PRO A 136 -11.92 18.96 6.99
C PRO A 136 -10.94 17.85 6.59
N ILE A 137 -11.02 17.37 5.33
CA ILE A 137 -10.25 16.24 4.83
C ILE A 137 -9.42 16.66 3.62
N LEU A 138 -8.09 16.55 3.71
CA LEU A 138 -7.19 16.60 2.57
C LEU A 138 -6.95 15.17 2.07
N ALA A 139 -7.59 14.83 0.95
CA ALA A 139 -7.47 13.51 0.33
C ALA A 139 -6.32 13.49 -0.67
N ILE A 140 -5.31 12.68 -0.41
CA ILE A 140 -4.12 12.54 -1.24
C ILE A 140 -4.14 11.17 -1.91
N GLY A 141 -3.91 11.12 -3.22
CA GLY A 141 -3.92 9.86 -3.95
C GLY A 141 -3.36 9.94 -5.35
N ASP A 142 -3.36 8.79 -5.97
CA ASP A 142 -2.94 8.61 -7.36
C ASP A 142 -4.12 8.02 -8.15
N PRO A 143 -4.73 8.78 -9.07
CA PRO A 143 -5.93 8.35 -9.81
C PRO A 143 -5.66 7.24 -10.83
N ALA A 144 -4.39 6.97 -11.14
CA ALA A 144 -3.99 5.90 -12.04
C ALA A 144 -3.79 4.54 -11.35
N GLN A 145 -3.76 4.50 -10.02
CA GLN A 145 -3.65 3.26 -9.25
C GLN A 145 -4.94 2.47 -9.21
N LEU A 146 -4.87 1.25 -8.68
CA LEU A 146 -6.02 0.35 -8.51
C LEU A 146 -7.08 0.99 -7.59
N PRO A 147 -8.37 0.86 -7.94
CA PRO A 147 -9.47 1.26 -7.08
C PRO A 147 -9.62 0.29 -5.89
N PRO A 148 -10.52 0.59 -4.93
CA PRO A 148 -10.82 -0.31 -3.83
C PRO A 148 -11.29 -1.68 -4.32
N VAL A 149 -10.93 -2.73 -3.57
CA VAL A 149 -11.31 -4.11 -3.90
C VAL A 149 -12.82 -4.34 -3.77
N LYS A 150 -13.47 -3.62 -2.86
CA LYS A 150 -14.92 -3.69 -2.60
C LYS A 150 -15.53 -2.29 -2.60
N GLY A 151 -16.75 -2.20 -3.13
CA GLY A 151 -17.51 -0.96 -3.19
C GLY A 151 -17.09 -0.03 -4.33
N LEU A 152 -17.78 1.10 -4.44
CA LEU A 152 -17.46 2.15 -5.41
C LEU A 152 -16.37 3.06 -4.83
N GLN A 153 -15.42 3.43 -5.68
CA GLN A 153 -14.38 4.40 -5.31
C GLN A 153 -15.01 5.77 -5.08
N PHE A 154 -14.81 6.36 -3.91
CA PHE A 154 -15.33 7.69 -3.61
C PHE A 154 -14.53 8.78 -4.32
N PHE A 155 -13.23 8.81 -4.14
CA PHE A 155 -12.37 9.83 -4.75
C PHE A 155 -12.09 9.52 -6.23
N ASN A 156 -13.09 9.74 -7.06
CA ASN A 156 -13.00 9.69 -8.52
C ASN A 156 -13.15 11.10 -9.12
N GLY A 157 -12.94 11.23 -10.43
CA GLY A 157 -13.09 12.49 -11.15
C GLY A 157 -11.92 13.48 -11.00
N SER A 158 -12.19 14.75 -11.26
CA SER A 158 -11.14 15.78 -11.29
C SER A 158 -10.65 16.13 -9.89
N PRO A 159 -9.32 16.28 -9.69
CA PRO A 159 -8.76 16.81 -8.46
C PRO A 159 -8.99 18.32 -8.36
N ASP A 160 -8.90 18.85 -7.13
CA ASP A 160 -8.87 20.29 -6.88
C ASP A 160 -7.49 20.87 -7.20
N THR A 161 -6.43 20.08 -6.96
CA THR A 161 -5.06 20.38 -7.43
C THR A 161 -4.33 19.09 -7.81
N ARG A 162 -3.32 19.19 -8.69
CA ARG A 162 -2.57 18.05 -9.17
C ARG A 162 -1.08 18.32 -9.26
N LEU A 163 -0.29 17.33 -8.82
CA LEU A 163 1.15 17.31 -9.00
C LEU A 163 1.46 16.49 -10.26
N ASP A 164 2.01 17.13 -11.26
CA ASP A 164 2.35 16.49 -12.53
C ASP A 164 3.86 16.22 -12.66
N ASN A 165 4.72 17.02 -12.00
CA ASN A 165 6.17 16.88 -12.06
C ASN A 165 6.65 15.71 -11.19
N ILE A 166 7.37 14.78 -11.80
CA ILE A 166 7.92 13.60 -11.12
C ILE A 166 9.33 13.94 -10.65
N HIS A 167 9.52 13.98 -9.31
CA HIS A 167 10.80 14.35 -8.68
C HIS A 167 11.67 13.16 -8.32
N ARG A 168 11.10 11.94 -8.41
CA ARG A 168 11.67 10.75 -7.78
C ARG A 168 12.92 10.21 -8.44
N GLN A 169 13.17 10.54 -9.70
CA GLN A 169 14.27 9.93 -10.44
C GLN A 169 14.71 10.84 -11.59
N GLU A 170 15.98 10.73 -11.94
CA GLU A 170 16.63 11.43 -13.04
C GLU A 170 15.84 11.33 -14.36
N GLU A 171 15.94 12.38 -15.19
CA GLU A 171 15.46 12.35 -16.56
C GLU A 171 15.93 11.06 -17.28
N GLY A 172 15.01 10.38 -17.96
CA GLY A 172 15.30 9.14 -18.68
C GLY A 172 15.17 7.85 -17.87
N ASN A 173 14.53 7.86 -16.68
CA ASN A 173 14.27 6.61 -15.96
C ASN A 173 13.24 5.74 -16.71
N PRO A 174 13.61 4.53 -17.16
CA PRO A 174 12.75 3.67 -17.98
C PRO A 174 11.52 3.14 -17.22
N ILE A 175 11.57 3.05 -15.89
CA ILE A 175 10.42 2.62 -15.07
C ILE A 175 9.35 3.70 -15.08
N ILE A 176 9.75 4.97 -14.95
CA ILE A 176 8.83 6.12 -15.02
C ILE A 176 8.28 6.29 -16.43
N GLU A 177 9.13 6.12 -17.45
CA GLU A 177 8.68 6.14 -18.85
C GLU A 177 7.63 5.05 -19.09
N LEU A 178 7.87 3.83 -18.61
CA LEU A 178 6.91 2.73 -18.69
C LEU A 178 5.61 3.05 -17.96
N ALA A 179 5.68 3.51 -16.71
CA ALA A 179 4.50 3.88 -15.92
C ALA A 179 3.68 4.97 -16.64
N THR A 180 4.34 5.98 -17.20
CA THR A 180 3.70 7.07 -17.93
C THR A 180 3.00 6.56 -19.21
N LYS A 181 3.67 5.70 -19.99
CA LYS A 181 3.07 5.12 -21.21
C LYS A 181 1.90 4.19 -20.89
N VAL A 182 2.02 3.35 -19.86
CA VAL A 182 0.92 2.51 -19.39
C VAL A 182 -0.29 3.39 -19.02
N ARG A 183 -0.06 4.45 -18.26
CA ARG A 183 -1.12 5.40 -17.87
C ARG A 183 -1.80 6.08 -19.06
N ARG A 184 -1.02 6.49 -20.07
CA ARG A 184 -1.52 7.18 -21.29
C ARG A 184 -2.03 6.24 -22.37
N GLU A 185 -2.06 4.94 -22.13
CA GLU A 185 -2.43 3.91 -23.12
C GLU A 185 -1.53 3.90 -24.36
N GLU A 186 -0.31 4.40 -24.23
CA GLU A 186 0.68 4.42 -25.29
C GLU A 186 1.36 3.05 -25.45
N LYS A 187 1.89 2.79 -26.65
CA LYS A 187 2.72 1.60 -26.88
C LYS A 187 4.05 1.76 -26.14
N TYR A 188 4.42 0.74 -25.35
CA TYR A 188 5.67 0.73 -24.59
C TYR A 188 6.65 -0.37 -25.03
N ASN A 189 6.38 -1.01 -26.18
CA ASN A 189 7.31 -1.98 -26.76
C ASN A 189 8.66 -1.31 -27.05
N GLY A 190 9.75 -1.91 -26.57
CA GLY A 190 11.11 -1.44 -26.82
C GLY A 190 11.67 -0.44 -25.82
N ILE A 191 11.00 -0.16 -24.68
CA ILE A 191 11.61 0.56 -23.54
C ILE A 191 12.47 -0.40 -22.73
N ALA A 192 11.95 -1.61 -22.51
CA ALA A 192 12.66 -2.64 -21.73
C ALA A 192 13.96 -3.07 -22.40
N ASN A 193 14.92 -3.45 -21.57
CA ASN A 193 16.28 -3.91 -21.96
C ASN A 193 17.16 -2.86 -22.67
N LYS A 194 16.75 -1.59 -22.71
CA LYS A 194 17.61 -0.48 -23.12
C LYS A 194 18.47 0.04 -21.98
N ASP A 195 18.00 -0.13 -20.76
CA ASP A 195 18.61 0.25 -19.51
C ASP A 195 18.44 -0.91 -18.52
N SER A 196 19.48 -1.23 -17.76
CA SER A 196 19.46 -2.33 -16.77
C SER A 196 18.39 -2.18 -15.69
N ARG A 197 17.90 -0.95 -15.45
CA ARG A 197 16.84 -0.67 -14.50
C ARG A 197 15.48 -1.25 -14.91
N LEU A 198 15.26 -1.53 -16.19
CA LEU A 198 14.04 -2.16 -16.69
C LEU A 198 14.36 -3.33 -17.60
N THR A 199 14.14 -4.55 -17.10
CA THR A 199 14.36 -5.80 -17.83
C THR A 199 13.02 -6.47 -18.16
N TYR A 200 12.91 -7.03 -19.37
CA TYR A 200 11.76 -7.82 -19.79
C TYR A 200 12.18 -9.21 -20.24
N ILE A 201 11.73 -10.23 -19.51
CA ILE A 201 12.05 -11.63 -19.75
C ILE A 201 10.86 -12.31 -20.43
N LYS A 202 11.07 -12.83 -21.63
CA LYS A 202 10.04 -13.53 -22.42
C LYS A 202 10.06 -15.05 -22.26
N THR A 203 11.18 -15.58 -21.81
CA THR A 203 11.44 -17.01 -21.58
C THR A 203 11.58 -17.27 -20.10
N ASP A 204 11.90 -18.50 -19.73
CA ASP A 204 12.06 -18.88 -18.33
C ASP A 204 13.12 -18.02 -17.61
N PRO A 205 12.76 -17.38 -16.50
CA PRO A 205 13.71 -16.63 -15.69
C PRO A 205 14.68 -17.58 -14.98
N THR A 206 15.92 -17.14 -14.78
CA THR A 206 16.90 -17.86 -13.95
C THR A 206 16.55 -17.75 -12.47
N ASP A 207 17.06 -18.64 -11.65
CA ASP A 207 16.88 -18.60 -10.21
C ASP A 207 17.43 -17.29 -9.61
N ASP A 208 18.55 -16.78 -10.13
CA ASP A 208 19.14 -15.49 -9.72
C ASP A 208 18.16 -14.32 -9.88
N THR A 209 17.27 -14.39 -10.88
CA THR A 209 16.22 -13.36 -11.06
C THR A 209 15.30 -13.25 -9.84
N PHE A 210 14.98 -14.38 -9.22
CA PHE A 210 14.11 -14.41 -8.04
C PHE A 210 14.87 -14.07 -6.76
N ILE A 211 16.14 -14.49 -6.66
CA ILE A 211 17.01 -14.23 -5.50
C ILE A 211 17.33 -12.74 -5.38
N ALA A 212 17.56 -12.05 -6.51
CA ALA A 212 17.91 -10.64 -6.54
C ALA A 212 16.73 -9.70 -6.24
N ALA A 213 15.49 -10.21 -6.15
CA ALA A 213 14.30 -9.42 -5.90
C ALA A 213 14.13 -9.09 -4.41
N ASP A 214 13.94 -7.81 -4.08
CA ASP A 214 13.44 -7.44 -2.76
C ASP A 214 11.98 -7.86 -2.59
N GLN A 215 11.20 -7.83 -3.69
CA GLN A 215 9.82 -8.31 -3.69
C GLN A 215 9.41 -8.81 -5.08
N ILE A 216 8.71 -9.95 -5.09
CA ILE A 216 8.06 -10.47 -6.30
C ILE A 216 6.57 -10.13 -6.25
N LEU A 217 6.03 -9.64 -7.36
CA LEU A 217 4.62 -9.27 -7.50
C LEU A 217 3.92 -10.08 -8.58
N CYS A 218 2.64 -10.37 -8.38
CA CYS A 218 1.79 -11.06 -9.37
C CYS A 218 0.33 -10.57 -9.30
N GLY A 219 -0.51 -11.06 -10.20
CA GLY A 219 -1.94 -10.70 -10.23
C GLY A 219 -2.83 -11.69 -9.48
N LYS A 220 -2.53 -12.99 -9.55
CA LYS A 220 -3.40 -14.06 -9.07
C LYS A 220 -2.86 -14.72 -7.80
N ASN A 221 -3.76 -15.18 -6.93
CA ASN A 221 -3.34 -15.93 -5.74
C ASN A 221 -2.70 -17.28 -6.09
N GLU A 222 -3.17 -17.96 -7.15
CA GLU A 222 -2.56 -19.19 -7.65
C GLU A 222 -1.11 -18.97 -8.04
N THR A 223 -0.82 -17.91 -8.82
CA THR A 223 0.54 -17.50 -9.18
C THR A 223 1.37 -17.18 -7.96
N ARG A 224 0.79 -16.45 -6.99
CA ARG A 224 1.45 -16.11 -5.72
C ARG A 224 1.89 -17.36 -4.95
N HIS A 225 1.01 -18.33 -4.81
CA HIS A 225 1.33 -19.59 -4.13
C HIS A 225 2.43 -20.36 -4.88
N ALA A 226 2.29 -20.55 -6.20
CA ALA A 226 3.26 -21.27 -7.00
C ALA A 226 4.66 -20.61 -6.94
N ILE A 227 4.73 -19.28 -7.01
CA ILE A 227 6.00 -18.55 -6.94
C ILE A 227 6.60 -18.60 -5.53
N ASN A 228 5.80 -18.47 -4.47
CA ASN A 228 6.30 -18.63 -3.11
C ASN A 228 6.97 -19.99 -2.92
N HIS A 229 6.33 -21.08 -3.33
CA HIS A 229 6.91 -22.42 -3.26
C HIS A 229 8.17 -22.58 -4.14
N LYS A 230 8.17 -21.99 -5.35
CA LYS A 230 9.34 -22.00 -6.23
C LYS A 230 10.53 -21.29 -5.56
N VAL A 231 10.31 -20.09 -5.02
CA VAL A 231 11.37 -19.31 -4.38
C VAL A 231 11.90 -20.01 -3.13
N ARG A 232 11.02 -20.57 -2.30
CA ARG A 232 11.42 -21.38 -1.15
C ARG A 232 12.38 -22.51 -1.54
N LYS A 233 12.03 -23.25 -2.60
CA LYS A 233 12.87 -24.34 -3.12
C LYS A 233 14.23 -23.82 -3.62
N ILE A 234 14.25 -22.68 -4.32
CA ILE A 234 15.50 -22.05 -4.79
C ILE A 234 16.39 -21.66 -3.60
N LEU A 235 15.80 -21.15 -2.52
CA LEU A 235 16.51 -20.74 -1.30
C LEU A 235 16.87 -21.91 -0.38
N GLY A 236 16.44 -23.15 -0.70
CA GLY A 236 16.74 -24.35 0.09
C GLY A 236 15.81 -24.58 1.28
N TYR A 237 14.68 -23.90 1.36
CA TYR A 237 13.67 -24.15 2.38
C TYR A 237 12.80 -25.35 1.99
N GLU A 238 12.82 -26.40 2.79
CA GLU A 238 12.14 -27.68 2.49
C GLU A 238 10.92 -27.93 3.39
N GLY A 239 10.85 -27.29 4.56
CA GLY A 239 9.78 -27.47 5.54
C GLY A 239 8.41 -26.98 5.03
N LEU A 240 7.34 -27.50 5.63
CA LEU A 240 5.98 -27.01 5.38
C LEU A 240 5.71 -25.64 6.04
N PHE A 241 6.49 -25.34 7.09
CA PHE A 241 6.39 -24.08 7.83
C PHE A 241 7.53 -23.15 7.45
N PRO A 242 7.41 -21.84 7.75
CA PRO A 242 8.50 -20.91 7.58
C PRO A 242 9.72 -21.31 8.41
N GLU A 243 10.90 -21.09 7.85
CA GLU A 243 12.18 -21.34 8.47
C GLU A 243 12.89 -20.02 8.81
N ILE A 244 13.92 -20.05 9.65
CA ILE A 244 14.70 -18.85 10.00
C ILE A 244 15.36 -18.27 8.74
N GLY A 245 15.27 -16.95 8.56
CA GLY A 245 15.70 -16.23 7.36
C GLY A 245 14.61 -16.13 6.28
N GLU A 246 13.49 -16.81 6.47
CA GLU A 246 12.42 -16.83 5.47
C GLU A 246 11.49 -15.61 5.58
N ARG A 247 11.00 -15.16 4.43
CA ARG A 247 10.09 -14.02 4.32
C ARG A 247 8.65 -14.44 4.49
N VAL A 248 7.93 -13.76 5.40
CA VAL A 248 6.50 -13.98 5.65
C VAL A 248 5.72 -12.67 5.54
N VAL A 249 4.44 -12.76 5.26
CA VAL A 249 3.52 -11.61 5.19
C VAL A 249 2.40 -11.76 6.21
N CYS A 250 2.15 -10.70 6.97
CA CYS A 250 1.00 -10.64 7.86
C CYS A 250 -0.30 -10.49 7.06
N LEU A 251 -1.29 -11.31 7.36
CA LEU A 251 -2.58 -11.30 6.66
C LEU A 251 -3.68 -10.58 7.43
N LYS A 252 -3.45 -10.27 8.72
CA LYS A 252 -4.43 -9.59 9.58
C LYS A 252 -3.73 -8.73 10.63
N ASN A 253 -4.28 -7.53 10.86
CA ASN A 253 -3.75 -6.65 11.89
C ASN A 253 -3.83 -7.28 13.28
N ASN A 254 -2.74 -7.20 14.03
CA ASN A 254 -2.71 -7.40 15.47
C ASN A 254 -2.05 -6.19 16.13
N ARG A 255 -2.89 -5.28 16.67
CA ARG A 255 -2.44 -4.01 17.24
C ARG A 255 -1.65 -4.17 18.53
N SER A 256 -1.92 -5.23 19.31
CA SER A 256 -1.18 -5.47 20.55
C SER A 256 0.29 -5.83 20.28
N LYS A 257 0.59 -6.30 19.07
CA LYS A 257 1.94 -6.65 18.61
C LYS A 257 2.50 -5.66 17.58
N ASP A 258 1.76 -4.59 17.26
CA ASP A 258 2.10 -3.58 16.24
C ASP A 258 2.43 -4.20 14.87
N ILE A 259 1.68 -5.24 14.47
CA ILE A 259 1.80 -5.90 13.16
C ILE A 259 0.56 -5.68 12.32
N PHE A 260 0.75 -5.42 11.01
CA PHE A 260 -0.32 -4.98 10.13
C PHE A 260 -0.48 -5.83 8.88
N ASN A 261 -1.71 -5.94 8.39
CA ASN A 261 -2.02 -6.66 7.16
C ASN A 261 -1.26 -6.09 5.95
N GLY A 262 -0.60 -6.98 5.22
CA GLY A 262 0.25 -6.64 4.08
C GLY A 262 1.70 -6.29 4.44
N GLU A 263 2.03 -6.25 5.72
CA GLU A 263 3.39 -6.05 6.20
C GLU A 263 4.22 -7.32 6.04
N THR A 264 5.44 -7.16 5.55
CA THR A 264 6.40 -8.25 5.36
C THR A 264 7.42 -8.28 6.48
N PHE A 265 7.82 -9.48 6.86
CA PHE A 265 8.75 -9.74 7.94
C PHE A 265 9.73 -10.84 7.51
N GLU A 266 10.89 -10.84 8.14
CA GLU A 266 11.83 -11.96 8.14
C GLU A 266 11.64 -12.77 9.43
N VAL A 267 11.64 -14.08 9.34
CA VAL A 267 11.64 -14.98 10.50
C VAL A 267 13.05 -15.03 11.07
N ILE A 268 13.23 -14.47 12.26
CA ILE A 268 14.55 -14.41 12.93
C ILE A 268 14.70 -15.43 14.07
N GLY A 269 13.64 -16.14 14.42
CA GLY A 269 13.66 -17.18 15.43
C GLY A 269 12.38 -18.02 15.43
N ILE A 270 12.52 -19.27 15.85
CA ILE A 270 11.39 -20.20 16.04
C ILE A 270 11.62 -20.93 17.35
N ASP A 271 10.62 -20.89 18.23
CA ASP A 271 10.64 -21.60 19.50
C ASP A 271 9.23 -22.06 19.90
N ASN A 272 9.07 -23.36 20.19
CA ASN A 272 7.82 -23.96 20.67
C ASN A 272 6.57 -23.60 19.82
N GLY A 273 6.71 -23.49 18.49
CA GLY A 273 5.64 -23.15 17.58
C GLY A 273 5.39 -21.64 17.43
N TYR A 274 6.07 -20.80 18.21
CA TYR A 274 6.08 -19.35 18.01
C TYR A 274 7.16 -18.95 17.02
N MET A 275 6.88 -17.91 16.22
CA MET A 275 7.89 -17.24 15.38
C MET A 275 8.24 -15.89 15.99
N THR A 276 9.53 -15.58 16.03
CA THR A 276 10.01 -14.21 16.19
C THR A 276 10.26 -13.64 14.82
N VAL A 277 9.56 -12.56 14.50
CA VAL A 277 9.61 -11.95 13.17
C VAL A 277 10.12 -10.52 13.26
N MET A 278 10.90 -10.09 12.27
CA MET A 278 11.45 -8.73 12.17
C MET A 278 11.01 -8.08 10.86
N SER A 279 10.44 -6.90 10.95
CA SER A 279 10.05 -6.12 9.78
C SER A 279 11.25 -5.46 9.09
N ASP A 280 11.05 -5.00 7.85
CA ASP A 280 12.09 -4.29 7.06
C ASP A 280 12.67 -3.04 7.76
N TRP A 281 12.05 -2.55 8.83
CA TRP A 281 12.51 -1.39 9.64
C TRP A 281 12.92 -1.76 11.05
N GLY A 282 13.14 -3.02 11.34
CA GLY A 282 13.69 -3.48 12.61
C GLY A 282 12.67 -3.64 13.76
N HIS A 283 11.35 -3.53 13.49
CA HIS A 283 10.35 -3.90 14.49
C HIS A 283 10.34 -5.42 14.68
N VAL A 284 10.47 -5.86 15.93
CA VAL A 284 10.49 -7.28 16.30
C VAL A 284 9.22 -7.64 17.05
N ALA A 285 8.56 -8.71 16.63
CA ALA A 285 7.37 -9.24 17.29
C ALA A 285 7.45 -10.75 17.43
N GLN A 286 6.95 -11.27 18.57
CA GLN A 286 6.71 -12.70 18.74
C GLN A 286 5.26 -13.02 18.37
N VAL A 287 5.06 -13.94 17.44
CA VAL A 287 3.76 -14.31 16.89
C VAL A 287 3.49 -15.80 17.05
N ASN A 288 2.21 -16.15 17.19
CA ASN A 288 1.72 -17.53 17.16
C ASN A 288 1.06 -17.77 15.79
N PRO A 289 1.79 -18.26 14.76
CA PRO A 289 1.25 -18.35 13.41
C PRO A 289 0.22 -19.47 13.28
N ASP A 290 -0.89 -19.19 12.56
CA ASP A 290 -1.78 -20.24 12.11
C ASP A 290 -1.07 -21.13 11.09
N PRO A 291 -1.02 -22.45 11.26
CA PRO A 291 -0.34 -23.33 10.34
C PRO A 291 -1.07 -23.49 8.99
N ARG A 292 -2.36 -23.28 8.94
CA ARG A 292 -3.20 -23.57 7.76
C ARG A 292 -2.83 -22.80 6.50
N PRO A 293 -2.51 -21.48 6.54
CA PRO A 293 -2.07 -20.77 5.35
C PRO A 293 -0.84 -21.38 4.68
N PHE A 294 0.11 -21.88 5.48
CA PHE A 294 1.35 -22.48 4.99
C PHE A 294 1.17 -23.88 4.43
N THR A 295 0.27 -24.67 5.00
CA THR A 295 0.11 -26.10 4.68
C THR A 295 -1.00 -26.39 3.68
N THR A 296 -2.15 -25.76 3.83
CA THR A 296 -3.35 -26.01 3.03
C THR A 296 -3.80 -24.82 2.21
N GLY A 297 -3.18 -23.63 2.40
CA GLY A 297 -3.59 -22.38 1.78
C GLY A 297 -4.90 -21.79 2.34
N VAL A 298 -5.46 -22.39 3.39
CA VAL A 298 -6.71 -21.93 4.01
C VAL A 298 -6.41 -20.73 4.92
N VAL A 299 -7.05 -19.62 4.63
CA VAL A 299 -6.93 -18.37 5.39
C VAL A 299 -8.26 -18.10 6.10
N GLU A 300 -8.37 -18.60 7.34
CA GLU A 300 -9.51 -18.35 8.21
C GLU A 300 -9.07 -17.77 9.54
N TYR A 301 -9.79 -16.76 9.99
CA TYR A 301 -9.44 -16.13 11.26
C TYR A 301 -9.79 -17.00 12.46
N THR A 302 -8.79 -17.26 13.28
CA THR A 302 -8.92 -17.87 14.59
C THR A 302 -8.28 -16.95 15.64
N PRO A 303 -8.98 -16.57 16.71
CA PRO A 303 -8.46 -15.63 17.73
C PRO A 303 -7.16 -16.06 18.40
N ALA A 304 -6.88 -17.35 18.44
CA ALA A 304 -5.70 -17.91 19.09
C ALA A 304 -4.42 -17.73 18.27
N TYR A 305 -4.53 -17.37 16.98
CA TYR A 305 -3.40 -17.32 16.06
C TYR A 305 -3.25 -15.96 15.40
N ASP A 306 -2.00 -15.63 15.08
CA ASP A 306 -1.65 -14.57 14.15
C ASP A 306 -1.67 -15.13 12.71
N LEU A 307 -2.32 -14.43 11.79
CA LEU A 307 -2.41 -14.90 10.40
C LEU A 307 -1.22 -14.44 9.59
N PHE A 308 -0.42 -15.38 9.15
CA PHE A 308 0.72 -15.19 8.26
C PHE A 308 0.65 -16.14 7.07
N ASP A 309 1.38 -15.81 6.00
CA ASP A 309 1.64 -16.64 4.84
C ASP A 309 3.05 -16.36 4.31
N PHE A 310 3.56 -17.16 3.36
CA PHE A 310 4.83 -16.89 2.72
C PHE A 310 4.82 -15.54 2.00
N GLY A 311 5.89 -14.77 2.17
CA GLY A 311 6.01 -13.37 1.77
C GLY A 311 6.91 -13.08 0.59
N HIS A 312 7.54 -14.08 -0.05
CA HIS A 312 8.44 -13.86 -1.20
C HIS A 312 7.70 -13.28 -2.41
N CYS A 313 6.45 -13.69 -2.63
CA CYS A 313 5.58 -13.17 -3.67
C CYS A 313 4.27 -12.63 -3.08
N LEU A 314 3.86 -11.44 -3.50
CA LEU A 314 2.62 -10.79 -3.12
C LEU A 314 1.76 -10.49 -4.36
N THR A 315 0.44 -10.38 -4.17
CA THR A 315 -0.39 -9.78 -5.22
C THR A 315 -0.21 -8.27 -5.26
N VAL A 316 -0.32 -7.67 -6.45
CA VAL A 316 -0.24 -6.21 -6.62
C VAL A 316 -1.21 -5.45 -5.72
N ASN A 317 -2.41 -6.01 -5.48
CA ASN A 317 -3.37 -5.42 -4.54
C ASN A 317 -2.83 -5.36 -3.10
N LYS A 318 -2.11 -6.39 -2.64
CA LYS A 318 -1.47 -6.40 -1.31
C LYS A 318 -0.24 -5.49 -1.24
N ALA A 319 0.38 -5.19 -2.37
CA ALA A 319 1.54 -4.33 -2.49
C ALA A 319 1.21 -2.82 -2.51
N GLN A 320 -0.08 -2.45 -2.58
CA GLN A 320 -0.48 -1.03 -2.53
C GLN A 320 0.02 -0.36 -1.25
N GLY A 321 0.52 0.87 -1.36
CA GLY A 321 1.16 1.61 -0.27
C GLY A 321 2.59 1.15 0.08
N SER A 322 3.15 0.19 -0.66
CA SER A 322 4.52 -0.31 -0.48
C SER A 322 5.40 0.02 -1.65
N GLU A 323 6.72 -0.06 -1.43
CA GLU A 323 7.74 0.20 -2.43
C GLU A 323 9.01 -0.55 -2.08
N TRP A 324 9.74 -1.04 -3.10
CA TRP A 324 10.99 -1.78 -2.96
C TRP A 324 11.98 -1.35 -4.03
N ASP A 325 13.26 -1.47 -3.74
CA ASP A 325 14.32 -1.10 -4.68
C ASP A 325 14.30 -2.00 -5.93
N ASN A 326 14.22 -3.32 -5.74
CA ASN A 326 14.28 -4.32 -6.81
C ASN A 326 12.98 -5.14 -6.84
N VAL A 327 12.17 -4.93 -7.86
CA VAL A 327 10.89 -5.63 -8.02
C VAL A 327 10.94 -6.58 -9.21
N VAL A 328 10.48 -7.81 -9.01
CA VAL A 328 10.14 -8.75 -10.09
C VAL A 328 8.63 -8.82 -10.23
N LEU A 329 8.11 -8.49 -11.39
CA LEU A 329 6.69 -8.54 -11.71
C LEU A 329 6.40 -9.74 -12.61
N ILE A 330 5.61 -10.69 -12.13
CA ILE A 330 5.03 -11.76 -12.94
C ILE A 330 3.76 -11.22 -13.60
N ASP A 331 3.85 -10.94 -14.90
CA ASP A 331 2.70 -10.51 -15.69
C ASP A 331 1.84 -11.70 -16.10
N ASP A 332 0.98 -12.17 -15.21
CA ASP A 332 0.04 -13.26 -15.43
C ASP A 332 -1.24 -12.83 -16.16
N ARG A 333 -1.21 -11.69 -16.84
CA ARG A 333 -2.29 -11.12 -17.66
C ARG A 333 -3.64 -11.03 -16.95
N LEU A 334 -3.61 -10.74 -15.65
CA LEU A 334 -4.81 -10.56 -14.87
C LEU A 334 -5.78 -9.59 -15.56
N MET A 335 -7.04 -10.03 -15.72
CA MET A 335 -8.11 -9.21 -16.32
C MET A 335 -7.74 -8.58 -17.68
N ALA A 336 -7.01 -9.28 -18.53
CA ALA A 336 -6.57 -8.78 -19.84
C ALA A 336 -7.71 -8.25 -20.72
N ASN A 337 -8.93 -8.77 -20.55
CA ASN A 337 -10.16 -8.35 -21.24
C ASN A 337 -10.78 -7.06 -20.67
N ARG A 338 -10.35 -6.58 -19.49
CA ARG A 338 -10.81 -5.34 -18.83
C ARG A 338 -9.71 -4.28 -18.93
N LYS A 339 -9.64 -3.57 -20.05
CA LYS A 339 -8.54 -2.65 -20.39
C LYS A 339 -8.22 -1.64 -19.27
N THR A 340 -9.23 -0.97 -18.71
CA THR A 340 -9.02 0.02 -17.64
C THR A 340 -8.43 -0.61 -16.38
N PHE A 341 -8.99 -1.73 -15.92
CA PHE A 341 -8.46 -2.43 -14.73
C PHE A 341 -7.04 -2.95 -15.00
N ARG A 342 -6.80 -3.53 -16.16
CA ARG A 342 -5.48 -4.02 -16.56
C ARG A 342 -4.43 -2.90 -16.56
N ARG A 343 -4.78 -1.73 -17.07
CA ARG A 343 -3.93 -0.54 -17.05
C ARG A 343 -3.59 -0.09 -15.63
N GLN A 344 -4.60 0.05 -14.78
CA GLN A 344 -4.42 0.43 -13.38
C GLN A 344 -3.58 -0.59 -12.62
N TRP A 345 -3.81 -1.88 -12.87
CA TRP A 345 -3.04 -2.96 -12.27
C TRP A 345 -1.56 -2.89 -12.67
N LEU A 346 -1.27 -2.77 -13.96
CA LEU A 346 0.09 -2.69 -14.46
C LEU A 346 0.80 -1.42 -13.97
N TYR A 347 0.09 -0.28 -14.01
CA TYR A 347 0.61 0.98 -13.47
C TYR A 347 0.96 0.84 -11.98
N THR A 348 0.04 0.30 -11.19
CA THR A 348 0.27 0.08 -9.74
C THR A 348 1.47 -0.83 -9.51
N ALA A 349 1.59 -1.92 -10.28
CA ALA A 349 2.71 -2.85 -10.15
C ALA A 349 4.06 -2.20 -10.49
N VAL A 350 4.14 -1.50 -11.63
CA VAL A 350 5.36 -0.82 -12.10
C VAL A 350 5.82 0.22 -11.10
N THR A 351 4.90 0.98 -10.52
CA THR A 351 5.21 2.03 -9.54
C THR A 351 5.64 1.52 -8.17
N ARG A 352 5.68 0.21 -7.94
CA ARG A 352 6.24 -0.39 -6.72
C ARG A 352 7.77 -0.48 -6.75
N ALA A 353 8.38 -0.41 -7.94
CA ALA A 353 9.82 -0.46 -8.10
C ALA A 353 10.44 0.94 -7.94
N ALA A 354 11.40 1.06 -7.02
CA ALA A 354 12.13 2.30 -6.80
C ALA A 354 13.36 2.41 -7.71
N LYS A 355 14.13 1.34 -7.91
CA LYS A 355 15.38 1.35 -8.66
C LYS A 355 15.37 0.42 -9.88
N ASN A 356 14.95 -0.83 -9.68
CA ASN A 356 15.01 -1.85 -10.72
C ASN A 356 13.68 -2.61 -10.83
N LEU A 357 13.25 -2.84 -12.07
CA LEU A 357 12.05 -3.61 -12.39
C LEU A 357 12.36 -4.68 -13.41
N THR A 358 12.13 -5.94 -13.07
CA THR A 358 12.13 -7.06 -14.01
C THR A 358 10.71 -7.54 -14.25
N ILE A 359 10.25 -7.50 -15.49
CA ILE A 359 8.94 -8.01 -15.87
C ILE A 359 9.10 -9.37 -16.55
N ILE A 360 8.48 -10.39 -15.99
CA ILE A 360 8.42 -11.75 -16.54
C ILE A 360 7.04 -11.96 -17.14
N LYS A 361 6.98 -12.34 -18.41
CA LYS A 361 5.74 -12.69 -19.06
C LYS A 361 5.21 -13.99 -18.44
N GLY A 362 4.08 -13.93 -17.77
CA GLY A 362 3.37 -15.11 -17.29
C GLY A 362 2.87 -15.98 -18.45
N ALA A 363 2.69 -17.27 -18.18
CA ALA A 363 2.17 -18.24 -19.14
C ALA A 363 0.71 -17.93 -19.52
#